data_eb0e27fbd264883300a20d139d1327de
#
_entry.id   eb0e27fbd264883300a20d139d1327de
#
_cell.length_a   1.000
_cell.length_b   1.000
_cell.length_c   1.000
_cell.angle_alpha   90.00
_cell.angle_beta   90.00
_cell.angle_gamma   90.00
#
_symmetry.space_group_name_H-M   'P 1'
#
loop_
_entity.id
_entity.type
_entity.pdbx_description
1 polymer ?
#
loop_
_entity_poly.entity_id
_entity_poly.type
_entity_poly.pdbx_seq_one_letter_code
_entity_poly.pdbx_strand_id
1 'polypeptide(L)'
;EPTESNFQNKVRITAYPTVERGGVVWSYMGPSNLTPQMPDLGWVLCPDTHRFLTKCVQECNWLQALEGGIDSSHISFLHSSLKMDDYTLTISDSEAQETALQDRSPRFFLEETDYGLTIGARRATVGNNYYWRITPWMLPYGMVVPAEEDAVMTGNMYVPSDDKTSLVFRASWHPNRPLKPTERSEYETGGYFHEEVMPVTYRSYANKGNDYLIDREKQRTVS
;
A
#
# COMPACT_ATOMS: atom_id res chain seq x y z
N GLU A 1 -38.41 7.31 -24.95
CA GLU A 1 -38.40 6.49 -26.19
C GLU A 1 -39.84 6.08 -26.53
N PRO A 2 -40.30 6.18 -27.78
CA PRO A 2 -41.60 5.67 -28.17
C PRO A 2 -41.70 4.16 -27.93
N THR A 3 -42.81 3.72 -27.38
CA THR A 3 -43.01 2.30 -27.02
C THR A 3 -42.87 1.36 -28.18
N GLU A 4 -43.20 1.85 -29.39
CA GLU A 4 -43.17 1.10 -30.64
C GLU A 4 -41.75 0.87 -31.19
N SER A 5 -40.78 1.71 -30.81
CA SER A 5 -39.40 1.61 -31.29
C SER A 5 -38.68 0.36 -30.78
N ASN A 6 -39.01 -0.04 -29.58
CA ASN A 6 -38.38 -1.17 -28.85
C ASN A 6 -36.84 -1.14 -28.90
N PHE A 7 -36.27 0.07 -29.02
CA PHE A 7 -34.85 0.32 -29.22
C PHE A 7 -34.02 -0.15 -28.02
N GLN A 8 -34.54 0.03 -26.80
CA GLN A 8 -33.94 -0.44 -25.57
C GLN A 8 -33.56 -1.93 -25.58
N ASN A 9 -34.27 -2.75 -26.38
CA ASN A 9 -33.99 -4.18 -26.53
C ASN A 9 -33.02 -4.50 -27.66
N LYS A 10 -32.73 -3.52 -28.54
CA LYS A 10 -31.85 -3.67 -29.72
C LYS A 10 -30.41 -3.20 -29.44
N VAL A 11 -30.21 -2.34 -28.43
CA VAL A 11 -28.91 -1.79 -28.11
C VAL A 11 -28.49 -2.31 -26.73
N ARG A 12 -27.30 -2.87 -26.64
CA ARG A 12 -26.69 -3.34 -25.39
C ARG A 12 -25.27 -2.78 -25.33
N ILE A 13 -24.90 -2.28 -24.15
CA ILE A 13 -23.51 -1.98 -23.82
C ILE A 13 -22.81 -3.25 -23.31
N THR A 14 -21.52 -3.31 -23.47
CA THR A 14 -20.71 -4.37 -22.85
C THR A 14 -20.80 -4.20 -21.32
N ALA A 15 -21.21 -5.26 -20.64
CA ALA A 15 -21.27 -5.31 -19.18
C ALA A 15 -20.27 -6.36 -18.68
N TYR A 16 -19.65 -6.07 -17.55
CA TYR A 16 -18.65 -6.93 -16.93
C TYR A 16 -19.16 -7.43 -15.56
N PRO A 17 -18.86 -8.68 -15.20
CA PRO A 17 -19.19 -9.18 -13.87
C PRO A 17 -18.48 -8.38 -12.80
N THR A 18 -19.20 -7.99 -11.78
CA THR A 18 -18.68 -7.20 -10.66
C THR A 18 -18.99 -7.87 -9.32
N VAL A 19 -18.12 -7.70 -8.34
CA VAL A 19 -18.32 -8.13 -6.96
C VAL A 19 -17.82 -7.03 -6.02
N GLU A 20 -18.56 -6.79 -4.95
CA GLU A 20 -18.11 -5.94 -3.85
C GLU A 20 -17.50 -6.81 -2.75
N ARG A 21 -16.22 -6.58 -2.47
CA ARG A 21 -15.50 -7.25 -1.37
C ARG A 21 -14.41 -6.35 -0.79
N GLY A 22 -14.28 -6.40 0.53
CA GLY A 22 -13.25 -5.62 1.22
C GLY A 22 -13.47 -4.11 1.13
N GLY A 23 -14.69 -3.62 0.84
CA GLY A 23 -14.97 -2.21 0.61
C GLY A 23 -14.56 -1.70 -0.78
N VAL A 24 -14.25 -2.61 -1.72
CA VAL A 24 -13.88 -2.29 -3.11
C VAL A 24 -14.83 -3.02 -4.07
N VAL A 25 -15.23 -2.33 -5.13
CA VAL A 25 -15.91 -2.94 -6.26
C VAL A 25 -14.87 -3.45 -7.25
N TRP A 26 -14.88 -4.76 -7.47
CA TRP A 26 -14.01 -5.45 -8.41
C TRP A 26 -14.76 -5.77 -9.67
N SER A 27 -14.14 -5.54 -10.83
CA SER A 27 -14.73 -5.86 -12.12
C SER A 27 -13.74 -6.69 -12.96
N TYR A 28 -14.23 -7.83 -13.44
CA TYR A 28 -13.43 -8.63 -14.38
C TYR A 28 -13.75 -8.23 -15.81
N MET A 29 -12.76 -7.68 -16.52
CA MET A 29 -12.92 -7.13 -17.88
C MET A 29 -12.41 -8.08 -18.97
N GLY A 30 -12.19 -9.34 -18.65
CA GLY A 30 -11.80 -10.38 -19.60
C GLY A 30 -12.99 -11.17 -20.16
N PRO A 31 -12.73 -12.24 -20.94
CA PRO A 31 -13.76 -13.15 -21.47
C PRO A 31 -14.55 -13.80 -20.34
N SER A 32 -15.89 -13.78 -20.41
CA SER A 32 -16.76 -14.23 -19.32
C SER A 32 -16.58 -15.72 -18.95
N ASN A 33 -16.16 -16.55 -19.89
CA ASN A 33 -15.85 -17.96 -19.67
C ASN A 33 -14.52 -18.21 -18.98
N LEU A 34 -13.70 -17.16 -18.75
CA LEU A 34 -12.41 -17.20 -18.08
C LEU A 34 -12.43 -16.40 -16.76
N THR A 35 -13.61 -16.06 -16.23
CA THR A 35 -13.72 -15.30 -14.98
C THR A 35 -13.02 -16.05 -13.85
N PRO A 36 -11.94 -15.49 -13.26
CA PRO A 36 -11.20 -16.12 -12.17
C PRO A 36 -11.98 -16.03 -10.87
N GLN A 37 -11.58 -16.82 -9.91
CA GLN A 37 -12.01 -16.60 -8.54
C GLN A 37 -11.42 -15.30 -8.00
N MET A 38 -12.15 -14.63 -7.10
CA MET A 38 -11.65 -13.46 -6.40
C MET A 38 -10.40 -13.84 -5.58
N PRO A 39 -9.28 -13.11 -5.70
CA PRO A 39 -8.08 -13.44 -4.93
C PRO A 39 -8.30 -13.31 -3.42
N ASP A 40 -7.71 -14.21 -2.67
CA ASP A 40 -7.78 -14.27 -1.21
C ASP A 40 -6.78 -13.30 -0.58
N LEU A 41 -7.09 -12.02 -0.66
CA LEU A 41 -6.30 -10.98 0.00
C LEU A 41 -6.73 -10.87 1.47
N GLY A 42 -5.79 -10.87 2.41
CA GLY A 42 -6.08 -10.90 3.84
C GLY A 42 -7.04 -9.80 4.29
N TRP A 43 -6.85 -8.56 3.80
CA TRP A 43 -7.73 -7.44 4.12
C TRP A 43 -9.13 -7.53 3.46
N VAL A 44 -9.26 -8.29 2.38
CA VAL A 44 -10.55 -8.53 1.72
C VAL A 44 -11.37 -9.55 2.49
N LEU A 45 -10.71 -10.53 3.10
CA LEU A 45 -11.35 -11.64 3.80
C LEU A 45 -11.73 -11.31 5.24
N CYS A 46 -11.05 -10.36 5.89
CA CYS A 46 -11.35 -10.02 7.27
C CYS A 46 -12.64 -9.18 7.41
N PRO A 47 -13.29 -9.21 8.59
CA PRO A 47 -14.46 -8.38 8.87
C PRO A 47 -14.18 -6.88 8.73
N ASP A 48 -15.20 -6.07 8.45
CA ASP A 48 -15.07 -4.61 8.28
C ASP A 48 -14.47 -3.90 9.50
N THR A 49 -14.74 -4.40 10.70
CA THR A 49 -14.16 -3.87 11.94
C THR A 49 -12.66 -4.12 12.08
N HIS A 50 -12.13 -5.09 11.33
CA HIS A 50 -10.73 -5.48 11.37
C HIS A 50 -9.85 -4.73 10.36
N ARG A 51 -10.46 -3.96 9.45
CA ARG A 51 -9.72 -3.25 8.39
C ARG A 51 -10.06 -1.77 8.31
N PHE A 52 -9.16 -1.04 7.71
CA PHE A 52 -9.33 0.32 7.26
C PHE A 52 -8.77 0.43 5.84
N LEU A 53 -9.52 1.07 4.95
CA LEU A 53 -9.15 1.19 3.55
C LEU A 53 -9.24 2.64 3.11
N THR A 54 -8.21 3.12 2.44
CA THR A 54 -8.20 4.40 1.76
C THR A 54 -7.72 4.27 0.33
N LYS A 55 -7.93 5.31 -0.46
CA LYS A 55 -7.33 5.44 -1.78
C LYS A 55 -6.86 6.87 -2.01
N CYS A 56 -5.77 7.02 -2.74
CA CYS A 56 -5.27 8.32 -3.16
C CYS A 56 -4.75 8.27 -4.59
N VAL A 57 -4.71 9.43 -5.23
CA VAL A 57 -4.02 9.62 -6.52
C VAL A 57 -2.57 9.96 -6.22
N GLN A 58 -1.66 9.14 -6.72
CA GLN A 58 -0.23 9.36 -6.64
C GLN A 58 0.30 9.82 -8.00
N GLU A 59 1.00 10.96 -8.02
CA GLU A 59 1.49 11.63 -9.23
C GLU A 59 2.84 11.04 -9.71
N CYS A 60 2.86 9.71 -9.85
CA CYS A 60 3.99 8.99 -10.45
C CYS A 60 3.52 7.72 -11.15
N ASN A 61 4.39 7.13 -11.96
CA ASN A 61 4.16 5.82 -12.55
C ASN A 61 4.01 4.75 -11.45
N TRP A 62 3.08 3.83 -11.65
CA TRP A 62 2.76 2.78 -10.67
C TRP A 62 3.95 1.90 -10.32
N LEU A 63 4.83 1.59 -11.29
CA LEU A 63 6.00 0.75 -11.06
C LEU A 63 7.02 1.47 -10.18
N GLN A 64 7.23 2.77 -10.36
CA GLN A 64 8.10 3.59 -9.51
C GLN A 64 7.61 3.61 -8.06
N ALA A 65 6.29 3.70 -7.87
CA ALA A 65 5.69 3.63 -6.53
C ALA A 65 5.85 2.24 -5.91
N LEU A 66 5.64 1.19 -6.70
CA LEU A 66 5.80 -0.20 -6.27
C LEU A 66 7.26 -0.52 -5.91
N GLU A 67 8.23 -0.09 -6.73
CA GLU A 67 9.67 -0.26 -6.45
C GLU A 67 10.03 0.28 -5.06
N GLY A 68 9.56 1.48 -4.72
CA GLY A 68 9.71 2.03 -3.37
C GLY A 68 9.03 1.19 -2.28
N GLY A 69 7.90 0.57 -2.60
CA GLY A 69 7.15 -0.27 -1.67
C GLY A 69 7.82 -1.62 -1.35
N ILE A 70 8.42 -2.24 -2.36
CA ILE A 70 9.07 -3.56 -2.21
C ILE A 70 10.55 -3.50 -1.83
N ASP A 71 11.19 -2.33 -1.97
CA ASP A 71 12.58 -2.15 -1.56
C ASP A 71 12.72 -2.10 -0.04
N SER A 72 13.56 -2.96 0.50
CA SER A 72 13.91 -2.95 1.92
C SER A 72 15.22 -2.20 2.21
N SER A 73 15.99 -1.79 1.17
CA SER A 73 17.27 -1.10 1.37
C SER A 73 17.07 0.35 1.77
N HIS A 74 16.09 1.05 1.19
CA HIS A 74 15.86 2.47 1.44
C HIS A 74 15.55 2.79 2.92
N ILE A 75 15.01 1.82 3.65
CA ILE A 75 14.64 1.97 5.07
C ILE A 75 15.83 2.45 5.89
N SER A 76 17.02 1.90 5.64
CA SER A 76 18.24 2.24 6.37
C SER A 76 18.74 3.66 6.12
N PHE A 77 18.23 4.33 5.09
CA PHE A 77 18.64 5.67 4.68
C PHE A 77 17.50 6.68 4.78
N LEU A 78 16.37 6.41 4.15
CA LEU A 78 15.26 7.36 4.05
C LEU A 78 14.38 7.39 5.32
N HIS A 79 14.32 6.27 6.05
CA HIS A 79 13.61 6.20 7.33
C HIS A 79 14.55 6.33 8.54
N SER A 80 15.86 6.53 8.33
CA SER A 80 16.79 6.84 9.40
C SER A 80 16.79 8.35 9.65
N SER A 81 16.56 8.79 10.89
CA SER A 81 16.85 10.16 11.29
C SER A 81 18.34 10.30 11.65
N LEU A 82 18.98 11.39 11.24
CA LEU A 82 20.16 11.86 11.95
C LEU A 82 19.72 12.15 13.39
N LYS A 83 20.42 11.59 14.38
CA LYS A 83 20.13 11.84 15.79
C LYS A 83 20.25 13.34 16.10
N MET A 84 19.16 14.04 16.03
CA MET A 84 18.91 15.22 16.83
C MET A 84 17.92 14.81 17.90
N ASP A 85 18.11 15.25 19.12
CA ASP A 85 17.53 14.72 20.37
C ASP A 85 15.99 14.57 20.45
N ASP A 86 15.24 14.82 19.37
CA ASP A 86 13.77 14.86 19.35
C ASP A 86 13.09 14.10 18.19
N TYR A 87 13.80 13.33 17.37
CA TYR A 87 13.18 12.60 16.27
C TYR A 87 13.32 11.08 16.47
N THR A 88 12.26 10.48 16.97
CA THR A 88 12.05 9.02 16.91
C THR A 88 11.79 8.61 15.46
N LEU A 89 12.49 7.59 14.98
CA LEU A 89 12.16 6.90 13.75
C LEU A 89 10.72 6.37 13.82
N THR A 90 9.96 6.63 12.78
CA THR A 90 8.58 6.15 12.63
C THR A 90 8.46 4.68 12.23
N ILE A 91 9.51 3.89 12.35
CA ILE A 91 9.41 2.43 12.31
C ILE A 91 8.99 2.01 13.72
N SER A 92 7.80 1.46 13.83
CA SER A 92 7.15 1.10 15.09
C SER A 92 7.85 -0.01 15.90
N ASP A 93 8.98 -0.50 15.41
CA ASP A 93 9.70 -1.64 15.93
C ASP A 93 11.15 -1.27 16.25
N SER A 94 11.50 -1.35 17.52
CA SER A 94 12.85 -1.06 18.00
C SER A 94 13.90 -2.03 17.44
N GLU A 95 13.57 -3.31 17.28
CA GLU A 95 14.52 -4.33 16.80
C GLU A 95 14.77 -4.17 15.29
N ALA A 96 13.72 -3.95 14.49
CA ALA A 96 13.84 -3.67 13.07
C ALA A 96 14.66 -2.40 12.82
N GLN A 97 14.47 -1.39 13.64
CA GLN A 97 15.17 -0.12 13.60
C GLN A 97 16.66 -0.26 13.91
N GLU A 98 16.98 -0.90 15.01
CA GLU A 98 18.37 -1.17 15.40
C GLU A 98 19.10 -1.98 14.34
N THR A 99 18.46 -3.04 13.84
CA THR A 99 19.03 -3.88 12.80
C THR A 99 19.23 -3.14 11.48
N ALA A 100 18.29 -2.29 11.08
CA ALA A 100 18.40 -1.49 9.86
C ALA A 100 19.53 -0.44 9.93
N LEU A 101 19.87 0.03 11.12
CA LEU A 101 20.99 0.94 11.35
C LEU A 101 22.34 0.20 11.41
N GLN A 102 22.36 -1.02 11.94
CA GLN A 102 23.57 -1.83 12.06
C GLN A 102 23.99 -2.44 10.72
N ASP A 103 23.05 -3.03 9.98
CA ASP A 103 23.28 -3.58 8.63
C ASP A 103 22.44 -2.83 7.59
N ARG A 104 23.06 -1.85 6.94
CA ARG A 104 22.41 -0.99 5.94
C ARG A 104 22.32 -1.62 4.55
N SER A 105 22.94 -2.78 4.35
CA SER A 105 23.02 -3.45 3.05
C SER A 105 22.42 -4.86 3.12
N PRO A 106 21.09 -5.00 3.17
CA PRO A 106 20.46 -6.31 3.24
C PRO A 106 20.82 -7.16 2.02
N ARG A 107 20.93 -8.47 2.23
CA ARG A 107 21.01 -9.44 1.13
C ARG A 107 19.62 -9.86 0.74
N PHE A 108 19.31 -9.75 -0.56
CA PHE A 108 17.99 -10.11 -1.10
C PHE A 108 17.98 -11.58 -1.55
N PHE A 109 16.83 -12.20 -1.32
CA PHE A 109 16.46 -13.53 -1.77
C PHE A 109 15.08 -13.43 -2.40
N LEU A 110 14.88 -14.11 -3.51
CA LEU A 110 13.62 -14.11 -4.24
C LEU A 110 13.10 -15.54 -4.33
N GLU A 111 11.82 -15.70 -4.08
CA GLU A 111 11.10 -16.96 -4.24
C GLU A 111 9.88 -16.71 -5.12
N GLU A 112 9.73 -17.48 -6.19
CA GLU A 112 8.54 -17.45 -7.04
C GLU A 112 7.39 -18.17 -6.35
N THR A 113 6.19 -17.58 -6.47
CA THR A 113 4.96 -18.11 -5.88
C THR A 113 3.82 -18.03 -6.89
N ASP A 114 2.70 -18.70 -6.61
CA ASP A 114 1.52 -18.64 -7.47
C ASP A 114 0.90 -17.24 -7.61
N TYR A 115 1.19 -16.33 -6.67
CA TYR A 115 0.73 -14.94 -6.69
C TYR A 115 1.77 -13.94 -7.20
N GLY A 116 3.00 -14.36 -7.42
CA GLY A 116 4.09 -13.49 -7.85
C GLY A 116 5.42 -13.82 -7.18
N LEU A 117 5.95 -12.94 -6.33
CA LEU A 117 7.25 -13.10 -5.69
C LEU A 117 7.17 -12.88 -4.18
N THR A 118 7.92 -13.67 -3.43
CA THR A 118 8.28 -13.36 -2.05
C THR A 118 9.70 -12.81 -2.03
N ILE A 119 9.87 -11.60 -1.50
CA ILE A 119 11.15 -10.90 -1.41
C ILE A 119 11.62 -10.95 0.03
N GLY A 120 12.68 -11.70 0.30
CA GLY A 120 13.34 -11.77 1.60
C GLY A 120 14.55 -10.83 1.65
N ALA A 121 14.56 -9.86 2.56
CA ALA A 121 15.70 -8.99 2.83
C ALA A 121 16.33 -9.40 4.18
N ARG A 122 17.51 -9.99 4.12
CA ARG A 122 18.24 -10.49 5.29
C ARG A 122 19.29 -9.48 5.75
N ARG A 123 19.28 -9.15 7.03
CA ARG A 123 20.28 -8.32 7.72
C ARG A 123 20.98 -9.12 8.81
N ALA A 124 22.27 -8.87 9.00
CA ALA A 124 23.02 -9.42 10.12
C ALA A 124 22.59 -8.70 11.42
N THR A 125 22.49 -9.48 12.51
CA THR A 125 22.26 -8.96 13.85
C THR A 125 23.39 -9.38 14.79
N VAL A 126 23.29 -9.02 16.05
CA VAL A 126 24.27 -9.39 17.08
C VAL A 126 24.39 -10.93 17.18
N GLY A 127 25.61 -11.43 17.25
CA GLY A 127 25.90 -12.86 17.22
C GLY A 127 25.87 -13.42 15.80
N ASN A 128 25.44 -14.67 15.62
CA ASN A 128 25.27 -15.32 14.33
C ASN A 128 23.80 -15.35 13.86
N ASN A 129 23.00 -14.41 14.30
CA ASN A 129 21.59 -14.33 13.96
C ASN A 129 21.35 -13.41 12.77
N TYR A 130 20.18 -13.56 12.18
CA TYR A 130 19.74 -12.75 11.06
C TYR A 130 18.32 -12.24 11.31
N TYR A 131 18.10 -11.00 10.95
CA TYR A 131 16.76 -10.39 10.86
C TYR A 131 16.28 -10.44 9.42
N TRP A 132 15.05 -10.87 9.21
CA TRP A 132 14.45 -10.99 7.90
C TRP A 132 13.22 -10.09 7.79
N ARG A 133 13.17 -9.34 6.70
CA ARG A 133 11.95 -8.66 6.27
C ARG A 133 11.43 -9.39 5.05
N ILE A 134 10.20 -9.90 5.14
CA ILE A 134 9.57 -10.68 4.07
C ILE A 134 8.47 -9.83 3.45
N THR A 135 8.63 -9.47 2.18
CA THR A 135 7.69 -8.64 1.43
C THR A 135 7.04 -9.49 0.33
N PRO A 136 5.78 -9.88 0.47
CA PRO A 136 5.02 -10.46 -0.63
C PRO A 136 4.74 -9.40 -1.71
N TRP A 137 5.11 -9.68 -2.94
CA TRP A 137 4.72 -8.92 -4.12
C TRP A 137 3.69 -9.70 -4.92
N MET A 138 2.44 -9.28 -4.85
CA MET A 138 1.31 -9.87 -5.58
C MET A 138 1.23 -9.20 -6.96
N LEU A 139 1.68 -9.90 -7.97
CA LEU A 139 1.73 -9.36 -9.33
C LEU A 139 0.33 -9.00 -9.85
N PRO A 140 0.23 -7.89 -10.66
CA PRO A 140 1.37 -7.01 -11.01
C PRO A 140 1.65 -5.89 -10.00
N TYR A 141 0.68 -5.41 -9.24
CA TYR A 141 0.76 -4.11 -8.54
C TYR A 141 0.46 -4.14 -7.04
N GLY A 142 0.28 -5.31 -6.44
CA GLY A 142 -0.03 -5.45 -5.02
C GLY A 142 1.20 -5.82 -4.19
N MET A 143 1.32 -5.28 -2.98
CA MET A 143 2.35 -5.69 -2.03
C MET A 143 1.85 -5.60 -0.58
N VAL A 144 2.50 -6.34 0.32
CA VAL A 144 2.27 -6.24 1.77
C VAL A 144 3.56 -5.76 2.43
N VAL A 145 3.43 -4.74 3.27
CA VAL A 145 4.56 -4.25 4.08
C VAL A 145 4.84 -5.28 5.18
N PRO A 146 6.10 -5.67 5.37
CA PRO A 146 6.46 -6.56 6.48
C PRO A 146 6.04 -6.00 7.82
N ALA A 147 5.35 -6.81 8.60
CA ALA A 147 4.88 -6.46 9.95
C ALA A 147 5.40 -7.49 10.95
N GLU A 148 5.44 -7.11 12.22
CA GLU A 148 5.76 -8.01 13.32
C GLU A 148 4.58 -8.89 13.70
N GLU A 149 4.87 -9.86 14.54
CA GLU A 149 3.84 -10.72 15.13
C GLU A 149 2.81 -9.87 15.89
N ASP A 150 1.53 -10.14 15.67
CA ASP A 150 0.38 -9.42 16.26
C ASP A 150 0.31 -7.91 15.95
N ALA A 151 1.06 -7.43 14.95
CA ALA A 151 0.92 -6.05 14.48
C ALA A 151 -0.20 -5.91 13.44
N VAL A 152 -0.67 -4.67 13.24
CA VAL A 152 -1.55 -4.36 12.11
C VAL A 152 -0.75 -4.50 10.82
N MET A 153 -1.25 -5.32 9.92
CA MET A 153 -0.69 -5.49 8.59
C MET A 153 -1.08 -4.33 7.69
N THR A 154 -0.22 -3.97 6.77
CA THR A 154 -0.49 -2.94 5.77
C THR A 154 -0.12 -3.44 4.39
N GLY A 155 -0.97 -3.17 3.41
CA GLY A 155 -0.73 -3.51 2.01
C GLY A 155 -1.17 -2.39 1.09
N ASN A 156 -0.49 -2.29 -0.04
CA ASN A 156 -0.77 -1.31 -1.08
C ASN A 156 -1.07 -2.01 -2.41
N MET A 157 -1.98 -1.42 -3.18
CA MET A 157 -2.16 -1.74 -4.59
C MET A 157 -1.95 -0.46 -5.41
N TYR A 158 -0.95 -0.48 -6.28
CA TYR A 158 -0.56 0.65 -7.14
C TYR A 158 -1.19 0.48 -8.53
N VAL A 159 -2.45 0.84 -8.66
CA VAL A 159 -3.22 0.62 -9.89
C VAL A 159 -2.91 1.73 -10.90
N PRO A 160 -2.37 1.41 -12.10
CA PRO A 160 -2.06 2.43 -13.09
C PRO A 160 -3.33 3.12 -13.59
N SER A 161 -3.33 4.46 -13.62
CA SER A 161 -4.34 5.27 -14.29
C SER A 161 -3.84 5.68 -15.68
N ASP A 162 -2.56 6.04 -15.77
CA ASP A 162 -1.79 6.30 -16.97
C ASP A 162 -0.29 6.13 -16.68
N ASP A 163 0.58 6.55 -17.61
CA ASP A 163 2.04 6.42 -17.47
C ASP A 163 2.65 7.33 -16.39
N LYS A 164 1.90 8.28 -15.86
CA LYS A 164 2.38 9.32 -14.92
C LYS A 164 1.61 9.39 -13.61
N THR A 165 0.47 8.70 -13.55
CA THR A 165 -0.39 8.70 -12.38
C THR A 165 -0.86 7.30 -12.04
N SER A 166 -0.99 7.02 -10.77
CA SER A 166 -1.56 5.78 -10.25
C SER A 166 -2.60 6.05 -9.18
N LEU A 167 -3.57 5.16 -9.07
CA LEU A 167 -4.51 5.14 -7.96
C LEU A 167 -3.99 4.11 -6.95
N VAL A 168 -3.65 4.57 -5.76
CA VAL A 168 -3.13 3.71 -4.69
C VAL A 168 -4.25 3.38 -3.73
N PHE A 169 -4.56 2.09 -3.58
CA PHE A 169 -5.38 1.59 -2.51
C PHE A 169 -4.49 1.15 -1.37
N ARG A 170 -4.77 1.64 -0.16
CA ARG A 170 -4.02 1.34 1.06
C ARG A 170 -4.93 0.67 2.05
N ALA A 171 -4.58 -0.55 2.44
CA ALA A 171 -5.32 -1.32 3.41
C ALA A 171 -4.48 -1.54 4.66
N SER A 172 -5.03 -1.23 5.83
CA SER A 172 -4.51 -1.67 7.12
C SER A 172 -5.50 -2.63 7.75
N TRP A 173 -5.03 -3.79 8.21
CA TRP A 173 -5.92 -4.80 8.79
C TRP A 173 -5.23 -5.65 9.84
N HIS A 174 -6.02 -6.20 10.74
CA HIS A 174 -5.55 -7.20 11.68
C HIS A 174 -6.34 -8.51 11.49
N PRO A 175 -5.68 -9.66 11.25
CA PRO A 175 -6.38 -10.91 10.91
C PRO A 175 -7.27 -11.44 12.04
N ASN A 176 -6.85 -11.24 13.30
CA ASN A 176 -7.43 -11.94 14.45
C ASN A 176 -8.25 -11.05 15.38
N ARG A 177 -8.23 -9.72 15.24
CA ARG A 177 -8.96 -8.78 16.11
C ARG A 177 -9.45 -7.55 15.35
N PRO A 178 -10.49 -6.88 15.86
CA PRO A 178 -10.85 -5.54 15.37
C PRO A 178 -9.68 -4.55 15.54
N LEU A 179 -9.63 -3.56 14.66
CA LEU A 179 -8.74 -2.42 14.85
C LEU A 179 -9.11 -1.69 16.13
N LYS A 180 -8.11 -1.32 16.92
CA LYS A 180 -8.31 -0.54 18.14
C LYS A 180 -8.86 0.85 17.80
N PRO A 181 -9.64 1.47 18.70
CA PRO A 181 -10.14 2.83 18.46
C PRO A 181 -9.02 3.84 18.17
N THR A 182 -7.87 3.71 18.81
CA THR A 182 -6.69 4.56 18.58
C THR A 182 -6.08 4.35 17.19
N GLU A 183 -5.95 3.08 16.73
CA GLU A 183 -5.48 2.76 15.38
C GLU A 183 -6.43 3.35 14.32
N ARG A 184 -7.73 3.15 14.49
CA ARG A 184 -8.74 3.70 13.56
C ARG A 184 -8.74 5.22 13.54
N SER A 185 -8.70 5.88 14.69
CA SER A 185 -8.66 7.34 14.79
C SER A 185 -7.43 7.93 14.13
N GLU A 186 -6.27 7.29 14.27
CA GLU A 186 -5.04 7.69 13.59
C GLU A 186 -5.21 7.64 12.06
N TYR A 187 -5.77 6.55 11.52
CA TYR A 187 -6.00 6.41 10.08
C TYR A 187 -7.03 7.41 9.55
N GLU A 188 -8.08 7.68 10.30
CA GLU A 188 -9.13 8.65 9.94
C GLU A 188 -8.60 10.09 9.88
N THR A 189 -7.55 10.40 10.61
CA THR A 189 -6.91 11.73 10.65
C THR A 189 -5.67 11.85 9.76
N GLY A 190 -5.49 10.93 8.81
CA GLY A 190 -4.39 10.99 7.85
C GLY A 190 -3.05 10.46 8.36
N GLY A 191 -3.07 9.75 9.48
CA GLY A 191 -1.88 9.17 10.08
C GLY A 191 -1.44 7.86 9.43
N TYR A 192 -0.20 7.48 9.72
CA TYR A 192 0.46 6.27 9.23
C TYR A 192 0.52 6.25 7.69
N PHE A 193 -0.06 5.25 7.04
CA PHE A 193 -0.11 5.16 5.56
C PHE A 193 -1.38 5.75 4.94
N HIS A 194 -2.29 6.32 5.74
CA HIS A 194 -3.60 6.79 5.31
C HIS A 194 -3.66 8.30 5.21
N GLU A 195 -2.96 8.88 4.23
CA GLU A 195 -2.92 10.34 4.05
C GLU A 195 -4.29 10.96 3.80
N GLU A 196 -4.49 12.18 4.31
CA GLU A 196 -5.66 12.97 3.99
C GLU A 196 -5.69 13.35 2.52
N VAL A 197 -6.86 13.20 1.91
CA VAL A 197 -7.07 13.52 0.49
C VAL A 197 -8.24 14.46 0.29
N MET A 198 -8.17 15.23 -0.78
CA MET A 198 -9.28 16.08 -1.19
C MET A 198 -10.50 15.23 -1.53
N PRO A 199 -11.70 15.58 -1.03
CA PRO A 199 -12.93 14.88 -1.38
C PRO A 199 -13.13 14.80 -2.90
N VAL A 200 -13.76 13.73 -3.37
CA VAL A 200 -14.12 13.45 -4.76
C VAL A 200 -12.92 13.16 -5.66
N THR A 201 -11.84 13.94 -5.58
CA THR A 201 -10.64 13.78 -6.46
C THR A 201 -9.63 12.78 -5.92
N TYR A 202 -9.65 12.50 -4.63
CA TYR A 202 -8.67 11.64 -3.93
C TYR A 202 -7.21 12.07 -4.11
N ARG A 203 -6.97 13.33 -4.48
CA ARG A 203 -5.63 13.91 -4.53
C ARG A 203 -5.19 14.32 -3.14
N SER A 204 -3.94 14.05 -2.80
CA SER A 204 -3.35 14.53 -1.55
C SER A 204 -3.37 16.05 -1.48
N TYR A 205 -3.57 16.61 -0.28
CA TYR A 205 -3.45 18.05 -0.07
C TYR A 205 -2.05 18.54 -0.40
N ALA A 206 -1.01 17.80 -0.03
CA ALA A 206 0.35 18.01 -0.50
C ALA A 206 0.54 17.33 -1.86
N ASN A 207 0.68 18.09 -2.95
CA ASN A 207 0.75 17.57 -4.31
C ASN A 207 1.71 18.40 -5.17
N LYS A 208 1.96 17.96 -6.39
CA LYS A 208 2.88 18.63 -7.32
C LYS A 208 2.51 20.09 -7.61
N GLY A 209 1.22 20.44 -7.56
CA GLY A 209 0.74 21.79 -7.83
C GLY A 209 1.10 22.83 -6.75
N ASN A 210 1.44 22.38 -5.54
CA ASN A 210 1.81 23.22 -4.41
C ASN A 210 3.20 22.85 -3.83
N ASP A 211 4.07 22.26 -4.64
CA ASP A 211 5.41 21.80 -4.25
C ASP A 211 5.39 20.92 -2.99
N TYR A 212 4.31 20.09 -2.86
CA TYR A 212 4.09 19.19 -1.74
C TYR A 212 4.08 19.87 -0.37
N LEU A 213 3.76 21.17 -0.33
CA LEU A 213 3.79 22.03 0.87
C LEU A 213 5.15 22.07 1.56
N ILE A 214 6.23 21.83 0.82
CA ILE A 214 7.60 21.82 1.35
C ILE A 214 8.02 23.24 1.72
N ASP A 215 8.41 23.45 2.96
CA ASP A 215 9.08 24.68 3.42
C ASP A 215 10.56 24.66 3.00
N ARG A 216 10.85 25.28 1.86
CA ARG A 216 12.20 25.33 1.29
C ARG A 216 13.19 26.13 2.12
N GLU A 217 12.73 27.13 2.90
CA GLU A 217 13.57 27.88 3.81
C GLU A 217 14.01 27.00 4.98
N LYS A 218 13.05 26.33 5.60
CA LYS A 218 13.32 25.38 6.67
C LYS A 218 14.23 24.25 6.18
N GLN A 219 14.00 23.72 4.99
CA GLN A 219 14.80 22.64 4.40
C GLN A 219 16.28 23.04 4.22
N ARG A 220 16.60 24.33 3.97
CA ARG A 220 17.99 24.81 3.87
C ARG A 220 18.71 24.92 5.20
N THR A 221 17.99 25.06 6.28
CA THR A 221 18.55 25.30 7.63
C THR A 221 18.48 24.11 8.54
N VAL A 222 17.63 23.15 8.24
CA VAL A 222 17.38 21.92 9.02
C VAL A 222 17.53 20.74 8.06
N SER A 223 18.73 20.23 7.94
CA SER A 223 19.06 19.03 7.15
C SER A 223 19.63 17.94 8.06
#